data_9bd04018fe2b584fe5c4e2a2ac322320
#
_entry.id   9bd04018fe2b584fe5c4e2a2ac322320
#
_cell.length_a   1.000
_cell.length_b   1.000
_cell.length_c   1.000
_cell.angle_alpha   90.00
_cell.angle_beta   90.00
_cell.angle_gamma   90.00
#
_symmetry.space_group_name_H-M   'P 1'
#
loop_
_entity.id
_entity.type
_entity.pdbx_description
1 polymer ?
#
loop_
_entity_poly.entity_id
_entity_poly.type
_entity_poly.pdbx_seq_one_letter_code
_entity_poly.pdbx_strand_id
1 'polypeptide(L)' 'GSTIGQALSNLDAIYPGVRDRLCLGDELRPFVVAVVDGETSGMGLHQPLRENSEVHFLPVMEGG' A
#
# COMPACT_ATOMS: atom_id res chain seq x y z
N GLY A 1 9.73 -13.47 1.41
CA GLY A 1 9.54 -12.17 0.85
C GLY A 1 8.60 -11.31 1.64
N SER A 2 8.63 -10.04 1.32
CA SER A 2 7.76 -9.06 1.95
C SER A 2 6.55 -8.78 1.08
N THR A 3 5.50 -8.29 1.72
CA THR A 3 4.32 -7.82 1.02
C THR A 3 4.14 -6.33 1.31
N ILE A 4 3.23 -5.70 0.58
CA ILE A 4 2.88 -4.30 0.86
C ILE A 4 2.37 -4.17 2.29
N GLY A 5 1.54 -5.11 2.75
CA GLY A 5 1.04 -5.09 4.13
C GLY A 5 2.16 -5.13 5.15
N GLN A 6 3.16 -5.97 4.91
CA GLN A 6 4.32 -6.05 5.80
C GLN A 6 5.11 -4.74 5.80
N ALA A 7 5.32 -4.16 4.62
CA ALA A 7 6.04 -2.89 4.50
C ALA A 7 5.29 -1.76 5.21
N LEU A 8 3.97 -1.72 5.10
CA LEU A 8 3.17 -0.72 5.79
C LEU A 8 3.21 -0.90 7.30
N SER A 9 3.20 -2.15 7.77
CA SER A 9 3.31 -2.41 9.20
C SER A 9 4.66 -1.95 9.74
N ASN A 10 5.73 -2.18 9.00
CA ASN A 10 7.05 -1.72 9.38
C ASN A 10 7.12 -0.20 9.40
N LEU A 11 6.51 0.44 8.40
CA LEU A 11 6.50 1.89 8.33
C LEU A 11 5.65 2.50 9.45
N ASP A 12 4.55 1.86 9.79
CA ASP A 12 3.69 2.31 10.87
C ASP A 12 4.39 2.27 12.22
N ALA A 13 5.31 1.35 12.40
CA ALA A 13 6.10 1.28 13.62
C ALA A 13 7.01 2.50 13.77
N ILE A 14 7.43 3.08 12.65
CA ILE A 14 8.29 4.28 12.64
C ILE A 14 7.42 5.54 12.66
N TYR A 15 6.36 5.55 11.90
CA TYR A 15 5.44 6.69 11.79
C TYR A 15 4.02 6.24 12.13
N PRO A 16 3.65 6.25 13.41
CA PRO A 16 2.31 5.80 13.83
C PRO A 16 1.19 6.53 13.11
N GLY A 17 0.22 5.77 12.62
CA GLY A 17 -0.92 6.32 11.92
C GLY A 17 -0.86 6.21 10.40
N VAL A 18 0.31 5.85 9.85
CA VAL A 18 0.45 5.70 8.39
C VAL A 18 -0.47 4.62 7.86
N ARG A 19 -0.49 3.48 8.52
CA ARG A 19 -1.31 2.35 8.07
C ARG A 19 -2.80 2.69 8.13
N ASP A 20 -3.23 3.40 9.16
CA ASP A 20 -4.63 3.79 9.31
C ASP A 20 -5.08 4.77 8.21
N ARG A 21 -4.15 5.56 7.69
CA ARG A 21 -4.46 6.49 6.62
C ARG A 21 -4.62 5.81 5.28
N LEU A 22 -3.91 4.72 5.08
CA LEU A 22 -3.89 4.03 3.80
C LEU A 22 -4.77 2.79 3.79
N CYS A 23 -5.07 2.24 4.95
CA CYS A 23 -5.81 0.99 5.06
C CYS A 23 -7.08 1.16 5.86
N LEU A 24 -8.05 0.29 5.57
CA LEU A 24 -9.25 0.14 6.35
C LEU A 24 -9.33 -1.33 6.73
N GLY A 25 -8.97 -1.64 7.98
CA GLY A 25 -8.83 -3.02 8.40
C GLY A 25 -7.65 -3.69 7.72
N ASP A 26 -7.89 -4.80 7.06
CA ASP A 26 -6.85 -5.58 6.39
C ASP A 26 -6.74 -5.30 4.90
N GLU A 27 -7.32 -4.18 4.44
CA GLU A 27 -7.32 -3.85 3.02
C GLU A 27 -6.97 -2.38 2.83
N LEU A 28 -6.47 -2.05 1.64
CA LEU A 28 -6.29 -0.66 1.27
C LEU A 28 -7.65 0.02 1.16
N ARG A 29 -7.68 1.30 1.50
CA ARG A 29 -8.90 2.08 1.35
C ARG A 29 -9.32 2.11 -0.11
N PRO A 30 -10.62 2.18 -0.42
CA PRO A 30 -11.10 2.10 -1.81
C PRO A 30 -10.60 3.22 -2.72
N PHE A 31 -10.13 4.34 -2.16
CA PHE A 31 -9.59 5.44 -2.96
C PHE A 31 -8.06 5.52 -2.89
N VAL A 32 -7.40 4.41 -2.56
CA VAL A 32 -5.95 4.34 -2.55
C VAL A 32 -5.52 3.22 -3.49
N VAL A 33 -4.62 3.55 -4.39
CA VAL A 33 -4.04 2.59 -5.32
C VAL A 33 -2.57 2.42 -5.01
N ALA A 34 -2.13 1.17 -4.92
CA ALA A 34 -0.72 0.87 -4.76
C ALA A 34 -0.10 0.62 -6.13
N VAL A 35 1.01 1.28 -6.37
CA VAL A 35 1.79 1.10 -7.59
C VAL A 35 3.14 0.52 -7.19
N VAL A 36 3.48 -0.63 -7.73
CA VAL A 36 4.73 -1.33 -7.42
C VAL A 36 5.56 -1.41 -8.69
N ASP A 37 6.74 -0.84 -8.64
CA ASP A 37 7.67 -0.83 -9.77
C ASP A 37 7.01 -0.32 -11.06
N GLY A 38 6.18 0.70 -10.93
CA GLY A 38 5.51 1.32 -12.06
C GLY A 38 4.23 0.63 -12.52
N GLU A 39 3.81 -0.43 -11.84
CA GLU A 39 2.60 -1.15 -12.21
C GLU A 39 1.57 -1.11 -11.09
N THR A 40 0.33 -0.88 -11.46
CA THR A 40 -0.77 -0.89 -10.49
C THR A 40 -0.97 -2.29 -9.95
N SER A 41 -1.01 -2.39 -8.62
CA SER A 41 -1.23 -3.68 -7.98
C SER A 41 -2.71 -3.99 -7.87
N GLY A 42 -3.10 -5.20 -8.25
CA GLY A 42 -4.46 -5.69 -8.04
C GLY A 42 -4.61 -6.53 -6.78
N MET A 43 -3.53 -6.74 -6.04
CA MET A 43 -3.52 -7.61 -4.87
C MET A 43 -3.58 -6.87 -3.54
N GLY A 44 -3.58 -5.54 -3.58
CA GLY A 44 -3.63 -4.74 -2.37
C GLY A 44 -2.49 -5.07 -1.42
N LEU A 45 -2.80 -5.30 -0.15
CA LEU A 45 -1.80 -5.58 0.87
C LEU A 45 -1.10 -6.92 0.68
N HIS A 46 -1.65 -7.79 -0.13
CA HIS A 46 -1.06 -9.11 -0.39
C HIS A 46 -0.05 -9.10 -1.52
N GLN A 47 0.14 -7.95 -2.17
CA GLN A 47 1.10 -7.82 -3.25
C GLN A 47 2.51 -8.13 -2.75
N PRO A 48 3.19 -9.14 -3.31
CA PRO A 48 4.55 -9.42 -2.90
C PRO A 48 5.52 -8.35 -3.41
N LEU A 49 6.54 -8.09 -2.65
CA LEU A 49 7.56 -7.12 -2.98
C LEU A 49 8.90 -7.81 -3.14
N ARG A 50 9.70 -7.29 -4.07
CA ARG A 50 11.08 -7.72 -4.23
C ARG A 50 11.98 -6.85 -3.35
N GLU A 51 13.23 -7.24 -3.23
CA GLU A 51 14.18 -6.59 -2.35
C GLU A 51 14.32 -5.09 -2.61
N ASN A 52 14.27 -4.67 -3.87
CA ASN A 52 14.42 -3.26 -4.24
C ASN A 52 13.16 -2.68 -4.89
N SER A 53 12.00 -3.21 -4.53
CA SER A 53 10.75 -2.71 -5.10
C SER A 53 10.46 -1.29 -4.64
N GLU A 54 9.95 -0.49 -5.56
CA GLU A 54 9.44 0.84 -5.23
C GLU A 54 7.92 0.77 -5.15
N VAL A 55 7.38 1.28 -4.06
CA VAL A 55 5.95 1.28 -3.83
C VAL A 55 5.46 2.71 -3.69
N HIS A 56 4.44 3.06 -4.46
CA HIS A 56 3.79 4.35 -4.38
C HIS A 56 2.32 4.17 -4.08
N PHE A 57 1.79 5.02 -3.23
CA PHE A 57 0.37 5.02 -2.92
C PHE A 57 -0.23 6.29 -3.49
N LEU A 58 -1.19 6.13 -4.39
CA LEU A 58 -1.81 7.25 -5.07
C LEU A 58 -3.28 7.35 -4.71
N PRO A 59 -3.78 8.57 -4.47
CA PRO A 59 -5.21 8.74 -4.27
C PRO A 59 -5.93 8.60 -5.60
N VAL A 60 -7.06 7.90 -5.58
CA VAL A 60 -7.91 7.79 -6.75
C VAL A 60 -9.13 8.66 -6.48
N MET A 61 -9.31 9.68 -7.30
CA MET A 61 -10.50 10.48 -7.21
C MET A 61 -11.52 9.91 -8.18
N GLU A 62 -12.66 9.55 -7.64
CA GLU A 62 -13.74 9.15 -8.51
C GLU A 62 -14.15 10.37 -9.30
N GLY A 63 -14.02 10.28 -10.60
CA GLY A 63 -14.46 11.32 -11.46
C GLY A 63 -15.95 11.46 -11.34
N GLY A 64 -16.32 12.27 -10.44
CA GLY A 64 -17.71 12.47 -10.07
C GLY A 64 -18.53 12.85 -11.25
#